data_b42083ce9d924719c2fd7563ff749924
#
_entry.id   b42083ce9d924719c2fd7563ff749924
#
_cell.length_a   1.000
_cell.length_b   1.000
_cell.length_c   1.000
_cell.angle_alpha   90.00
_cell.angle_beta   90.00
_cell.angle_gamma   90.00
#
_symmetry.space_group_name_H-M   'P 1'
#
loop_
_entity.id
_entity.type
_entity.pdbx_description
1 polymer ?
#
loop_
_entity_poly.entity_id
_entity_poly.type
_entity_poly.pdbx_seq_one_letter_code
_entity_poly.pdbx_strand_id
1 'polypeptide(L)'
;MRLWSIHPKYLDAKGLVALWREALLAKKVLENKTKGYKNHSQLTRFKKTKYPVDAINQYLGAIYDEAVAREYNFNKTKIDWTFKPSKLTVTKKQLAYEMNHLKNKLKTRDTKKLKEVHAVKTIVPHPLFKPVAGDIESWEII
;
A
#
# COMPACT_ATOMS: atom_id res chain seq x y z
N MET A 1 -5.92 -9.65 2.33
CA MET A 1 -4.88 -8.79 1.72
C MET A 1 -5.39 -7.36 1.65
N ARG A 2 -4.59 -6.40 2.10
CA ARG A 2 -4.83 -4.98 1.81
C ARG A 2 -3.54 -4.35 1.35
N LEU A 3 -3.61 -3.64 0.22
CA LEU A 3 -2.51 -2.86 -0.32
C LEU A 3 -2.89 -1.39 -0.18
N TRP A 4 -2.43 -0.77 0.89
CA TRP A 4 -2.79 0.60 1.23
C TRP A 4 -2.41 1.59 0.13
N SER A 5 -3.32 2.53 -0.17
CA SER A 5 -3.05 3.67 -1.05
C SER A 5 -2.52 4.87 -0.28
N ILE A 6 -2.70 4.90 1.04
CA ILE A 6 -2.11 5.92 1.91
C ILE A 6 -0.62 5.66 2.08
N HIS A 7 0.12 6.71 2.47
CA HIS A 7 1.57 6.59 2.64
C HIS A 7 1.92 5.58 3.75
N PRO A 8 2.95 4.73 3.55
CA PRO A 8 3.38 3.76 4.58
C PRO A 8 3.76 4.37 5.93
N LYS A 9 4.14 5.66 5.95
CA LYS A 9 4.49 6.35 7.21
C LYS A 9 3.37 6.37 8.25
N TYR A 10 2.11 6.21 7.82
CA TYR A 10 0.96 6.19 8.73
C TYR A 10 0.77 4.87 9.45
N LEU A 11 1.40 3.81 8.98
CA LEU A 11 1.22 2.47 9.53
C LEU A 11 2.03 2.29 10.82
N ASP A 12 1.46 1.53 11.77
CA ASP A 12 2.19 1.06 12.94
C ASP A 12 3.20 -0.03 12.55
N ALA A 13 4.02 -0.48 13.50
CA ALA A 13 5.06 -1.48 13.23
C ALA A 13 4.48 -2.77 12.63
N LYS A 14 3.41 -3.31 13.22
CA LYS A 14 2.74 -4.52 12.70
C LYS A 14 2.14 -4.28 11.33
N GLY A 15 1.55 -3.11 11.12
CA GLY A 15 0.94 -2.74 9.84
C GLY A 15 1.96 -2.65 8.72
N LEU A 16 3.13 -2.10 8.97
CA LEU A 16 4.18 -1.99 7.97
C LEU A 16 4.73 -3.37 7.57
N VAL A 17 4.98 -4.23 8.56
CA VAL A 17 5.43 -5.61 8.30
C VAL A 17 4.37 -6.38 7.52
N ALA A 18 3.11 -6.25 7.90
CA ALA A 18 2.00 -6.90 7.18
C ALA A 18 1.92 -6.40 5.73
N LEU A 19 2.05 -5.10 5.51
CA LEU A 19 2.02 -4.53 4.15
C LEU A 19 3.17 -5.07 3.31
N TRP A 20 4.37 -5.16 3.87
CA TRP A 20 5.52 -5.74 3.18
C TRP A 20 5.21 -7.17 2.70
N ARG A 21 4.69 -8.01 3.59
CA ARG A 21 4.32 -9.39 3.27
C ARG A 21 3.21 -9.46 2.21
N GLU A 22 2.18 -8.63 2.34
CA GLU A 22 1.07 -8.61 1.39
C GLU A 22 1.52 -8.14 0.01
N ALA A 23 2.38 -7.14 -0.04
CA ALA A 23 2.93 -6.63 -1.30
C ALA A 23 3.85 -7.67 -1.97
N LEU A 24 4.63 -8.43 -1.20
CA LEU A 24 5.43 -9.53 -1.73
C LEU A 24 4.55 -10.65 -2.29
N LEU A 25 3.45 -10.97 -1.61
CA LEU A 25 2.47 -11.92 -2.13
C LEU A 25 1.84 -11.41 -3.41
N ALA A 26 1.45 -10.14 -3.44
CA ALA A 26 0.90 -9.51 -4.63
C ALA A 26 1.87 -9.61 -5.82
N LYS A 27 3.16 -9.38 -5.58
CA LYS A 27 4.19 -9.54 -6.61
C LYS A 27 4.21 -10.94 -7.18
N LYS A 28 4.16 -11.97 -6.33
CA LYS A 28 4.12 -13.36 -6.77
C LYS A 28 2.89 -13.64 -7.61
N VAL A 29 1.73 -13.13 -7.21
CA VAL A 29 0.49 -13.28 -7.98
C VAL A 29 0.62 -12.65 -9.37
N LEU A 30 1.13 -11.41 -9.42
CA LEU A 30 1.30 -10.68 -10.68
C LEU A 30 2.36 -11.32 -11.59
N GLU A 31 3.31 -12.04 -11.02
CA GLU A 31 4.30 -12.84 -11.75
C GLU A 31 3.79 -14.23 -12.14
N ASN A 32 2.52 -14.57 -11.84
CA ASN A 32 1.93 -15.89 -12.07
C ASN A 32 2.64 -17.03 -11.33
N LYS A 33 3.14 -16.77 -10.12
CA LYS A 33 3.88 -17.74 -9.30
C LYS A 33 3.03 -18.36 -8.19
N THR A 34 1.70 -18.10 -8.16
CA THR A 34 0.81 -18.63 -7.15
C THR A 34 -0.37 -19.34 -7.78
N LYS A 35 -1.03 -20.23 -7.00
CA LYS A 35 -2.29 -20.87 -7.38
C LYS A 35 -3.50 -20.11 -6.82
N GLY A 36 -3.33 -19.42 -5.69
CA GLY A 36 -4.40 -18.68 -5.01
C GLY A 36 -4.23 -17.16 -5.12
N TYR A 37 -5.22 -16.45 -4.56
CA TYR A 37 -5.25 -14.98 -4.47
C TYR A 37 -5.28 -14.22 -5.81
N LYS A 38 -5.45 -14.91 -6.94
CA LYS A 38 -5.37 -14.32 -8.28
C LYS A 38 -6.45 -13.27 -8.56
N ASN A 39 -7.60 -13.39 -7.91
CA ASN A 39 -8.76 -12.52 -8.14
C ASN A 39 -9.03 -11.58 -6.98
N HIS A 40 -8.06 -11.37 -6.09
CA HIS A 40 -8.24 -10.47 -4.96
C HIS A 40 -8.45 -9.03 -5.44
N SER A 41 -9.49 -8.35 -4.92
CA SER A 41 -9.89 -7.01 -5.36
C SER A 41 -8.77 -5.97 -5.22
N GLN A 42 -7.91 -6.11 -4.22
CA GLN A 42 -6.78 -5.18 -4.03
C GLN A 42 -5.77 -5.21 -5.18
N LEU A 43 -5.75 -6.28 -5.97
CA LEU A 43 -4.85 -6.41 -7.13
C LEU A 43 -5.41 -5.73 -8.38
N THR A 44 -6.69 -5.39 -8.42
CA THR A 44 -7.36 -4.89 -9.61
C THR A 44 -6.62 -3.70 -10.22
N ARG A 45 -6.27 -2.70 -9.42
CA ARG A 45 -5.58 -1.49 -9.91
C ARG A 45 -4.20 -1.78 -10.50
N PHE A 46 -3.49 -2.78 -9.95
CA PHE A 46 -2.20 -3.19 -10.50
C PHE A 46 -2.36 -3.96 -11.82
N LYS A 47 -3.34 -4.86 -11.90
CA LYS A 47 -3.62 -5.62 -13.12
C LYS A 47 -4.03 -4.73 -14.30
N LYS A 48 -4.65 -3.58 -14.02
CA LYS A 48 -5.09 -2.63 -15.05
C LYS A 48 -3.96 -1.75 -15.59
N THR A 49 -2.79 -1.75 -14.97
CA THR A 49 -1.67 -0.97 -15.47
C THR A 49 -1.01 -1.68 -16.65
N LYS A 50 -0.24 -0.91 -17.44
CA LYS A 50 0.49 -1.47 -18.57
C LYS A 50 1.58 -2.46 -18.12
N TYR A 51 2.23 -2.20 -16.98
CA TYR A 51 3.32 -3.01 -16.44
C TYR A 51 3.06 -3.34 -14.96
N PRO A 52 2.19 -4.35 -14.67
CA PRO A 52 1.82 -4.68 -13.29
C PRO A 52 2.98 -5.03 -12.38
N VAL A 53 3.95 -5.80 -12.88
CA VAL A 53 5.11 -6.23 -12.08
C VAL A 53 6.01 -5.04 -11.76
N ASP A 54 6.22 -4.14 -12.71
CA ASP A 54 6.97 -2.90 -12.45
C ASP A 54 6.27 -2.06 -11.40
N ALA A 55 4.96 -1.92 -11.49
CA ALA A 55 4.17 -1.14 -10.53
C ALA A 55 4.27 -1.70 -9.11
N ILE A 56 4.19 -3.02 -8.93
CA ILE A 56 4.29 -3.62 -7.60
C ILE A 56 5.72 -3.52 -7.04
N ASN A 57 6.75 -3.60 -7.88
CA ASN A 57 8.12 -3.37 -7.42
C ASN A 57 8.32 -1.93 -6.96
N GLN A 58 7.77 -0.95 -7.68
CA GLN A 58 7.79 0.45 -7.27
C GLN A 58 7.03 0.64 -5.94
N TYR A 59 5.89 -0.01 -5.80
CA TYR A 59 5.10 0.00 -4.56
C TYR A 59 5.92 -0.54 -3.39
N LEU A 60 6.59 -1.67 -3.57
CA LEU A 60 7.48 -2.27 -2.57
C LEU A 60 8.65 -1.35 -2.22
N GLY A 61 9.18 -0.63 -3.20
CA GLY A 61 10.31 0.30 -2.99
C GLY A 61 9.99 1.38 -1.96
N ALA A 62 8.79 1.95 -2.00
CA ALA A 62 8.38 2.97 -1.03
C ALA A 62 8.16 2.38 0.37
N ILE A 63 7.68 1.15 0.47
CA ILE A 63 7.56 0.43 1.75
C ILE A 63 8.96 0.19 2.33
N TYR A 64 9.88 -0.23 1.49
CA TYR A 64 11.28 -0.43 1.87
C TYR A 64 11.91 0.87 2.38
N ASP A 65 11.67 1.99 1.71
CA ASP A 65 12.20 3.30 2.14
C ASP A 65 11.69 3.67 3.53
N GLU A 66 10.42 3.42 3.82
CA GLU A 66 9.88 3.66 5.17
C GLU A 66 10.52 2.73 6.20
N ALA A 67 10.75 1.48 5.85
CA ALA A 67 11.44 0.52 6.72
C ALA A 67 12.86 0.98 7.04
N VAL A 68 13.59 1.48 6.05
CA VAL A 68 14.94 2.05 6.25
C VAL A 68 14.88 3.25 7.19
N ALA A 69 13.91 4.15 7.01
CA ALA A 69 13.74 5.32 7.87
C ALA A 69 13.48 4.93 9.33
N ARG A 70 12.86 3.78 9.57
CA ARG A 70 12.60 3.24 10.91
C ARG A 70 13.71 2.31 11.41
N GLU A 71 14.79 2.12 10.64
CA GLU A 71 15.89 1.20 10.95
C GLU A 71 15.44 -0.28 11.01
N TYR A 72 14.39 -0.62 10.22
CA TYR A 72 13.97 -2.00 10.04
C TYR A 72 14.83 -2.68 8.97
N ASN A 73 15.02 -3.98 9.10
CA ASN A 73 15.89 -4.75 8.21
C ASN A 73 15.06 -5.63 7.25
N PHE A 74 14.38 -5.01 6.29
CA PHE A 74 13.67 -5.73 5.23
C PHE A 74 14.66 -6.17 4.14
N ASN A 75 14.33 -7.25 3.44
CA ASN A 75 15.21 -7.81 2.42
C ASN A 75 15.11 -7.06 1.10
N LYS A 76 16.07 -6.17 0.86
CA LYS A 76 16.18 -5.36 -0.35
C LYS A 76 16.17 -6.19 -1.65
N THR A 77 16.70 -7.43 -1.63
CA THR A 77 16.80 -8.28 -2.82
C THR A 77 15.45 -8.81 -3.30
N LYS A 78 14.39 -8.65 -2.52
CA LYS A 78 13.04 -9.04 -2.92
C LYS A 78 12.41 -8.08 -3.94
N ILE A 79 13.05 -6.93 -4.19
CA ILE A 79 12.56 -5.91 -5.12
C ILE A 79 13.42 -5.92 -6.37
N ASP A 80 12.78 -5.91 -7.54
CA ASP A 80 13.47 -5.60 -8.78
C ASP A 80 13.54 -4.08 -8.91
N TRP A 81 14.71 -3.50 -8.67
CA TRP A 81 14.93 -2.06 -8.66
C TRP A 81 15.06 -1.46 -10.07
N THR A 82 15.05 -2.30 -11.10
CA THR A 82 15.10 -1.85 -12.50
C THR A 82 13.70 -1.61 -13.09
N PHE A 83 12.70 -1.50 -12.23
CA PHE A 83 11.31 -1.27 -12.67
C PHE A 83 11.16 0.03 -13.47
N LYS A 84 10.25 0.01 -14.44
CA LYS A 84 9.83 1.22 -15.14
C LYS A 84 8.89 2.02 -14.24
N PRO A 85 9.21 3.30 -13.93
CA PRO A 85 8.33 4.10 -13.10
C PRO A 85 6.94 4.26 -13.69
N SER A 86 5.94 4.16 -12.81
CA SER A 86 4.54 4.34 -13.15
C SER A 86 3.92 5.36 -12.20
N LYS A 87 2.75 5.90 -12.58
CA LYS A 87 1.96 6.74 -11.71
C LYS A 87 0.51 6.31 -11.85
N LEU A 88 -0.02 5.72 -10.79
CA LEU A 88 -1.42 5.33 -10.71
C LEU A 88 -2.21 6.44 -10.03
N THR A 89 -3.52 6.47 -10.24
CA THR A 89 -4.39 7.40 -9.53
C THR A 89 -5.08 6.71 -8.37
N VAL A 90 -5.44 7.51 -7.36
CA VAL A 90 -6.30 7.09 -6.27
C VAL A 90 -7.24 8.24 -5.92
N THR A 91 -8.49 7.94 -5.66
CA THR A 91 -9.44 9.00 -5.32
C THR A 91 -9.22 9.49 -3.90
N LYS A 92 -9.55 10.77 -3.68
CA LYS A 92 -9.46 11.37 -2.34
C LYS A 92 -10.39 10.69 -1.35
N LYS A 93 -11.57 10.24 -1.79
CA LYS A 93 -12.50 9.50 -0.93
C LYS A 93 -11.98 8.11 -0.58
N GLN A 94 -11.24 7.47 -1.49
CA GLN A 94 -10.58 6.21 -1.18
C GLN A 94 -9.52 6.40 -0.09
N LEU A 95 -8.71 7.45 -0.20
CA LEU A 95 -7.71 7.75 0.84
C LEU A 95 -8.36 7.99 2.20
N ALA A 96 -9.46 8.74 2.23
CA ALA A 96 -10.20 8.99 3.47
C ALA A 96 -10.80 7.71 4.05
N TYR A 97 -11.36 6.85 3.19
CA TYR A 97 -11.88 5.55 3.59
C TYR A 97 -10.79 4.68 4.24
N GLU A 98 -9.63 4.60 3.59
CA GLU A 98 -8.50 3.83 4.11
C GLU A 98 -7.98 4.39 5.43
N MET A 99 -7.91 5.71 5.55
CA MET A 99 -7.46 6.35 6.79
C MET A 99 -8.39 6.01 7.96
N ASN A 100 -9.70 6.03 7.74
CA ASN A 100 -10.67 5.62 8.76
C ASN A 100 -10.51 4.15 9.12
N HIS A 101 -10.30 3.31 8.14
CA HIS A 101 -10.05 1.88 8.35
C HIS A 101 -8.79 1.66 9.20
N LEU A 102 -7.73 2.40 8.91
CA LEU A 102 -6.49 2.36 9.69
C LEU A 102 -6.72 2.82 11.13
N LYS A 103 -7.42 3.96 11.33
CA LYS A 103 -7.72 4.47 12.67
C LYS A 103 -8.43 3.42 13.52
N ASN A 104 -9.39 2.69 12.94
CA ASN A 104 -10.10 1.63 13.65
C ASN A 104 -9.15 0.50 14.08
N LYS A 105 -8.21 0.13 13.23
CA LYS A 105 -7.19 -0.87 13.59
C LYS A 105 -6.27 -0.37 14.71
N LEU A 106 -5.87 0.90 14.65
CA LEU A 106 -4.93 1.47 15.62
C LEU A 106 -5.52 1.63 17.02
N LYS A 107 -6.84 1.73 17.16
CA LYS A 107 -7.51 1.83 18.47
C LYS A 107 -7.12 0.70 19.43
N THR A 108 -6.92 -0.51 18.91
CA THR A 108 -6.55 -1.67 19.70
C THR A 108 -5.07 -2.03 19.56
N ARG A 109 -4.44 -1.62 18.49
CA ARG A 109 -3.10 -2.06 18.12
C ARG A 109 -2.00 -1.11 18.56
N ASP A 110 -2.22 0.22 18.42
CA ASP A 110 -1.18 1.22 18.71
C ASP A 110 -1.85 2.59 18.91
N THR A 111 -2.15 2.91 20.17
CA THR A 111 -2.84 4.17 20.52
C THR A 111 -1.94 5.39 20.32
N LYS A 112 -0.62 5.24 20.45
CA LYS A 112 0.33 6.33 20.21
C LYS A 112 0.32 6.70 18.73
N LYS A 113 0.38 5.70 17.85
CA LYS A 113 0.29 5.92 16.40
C LYS A 113 -1.06 6.50 16.00
N LEU A 114 -2.13 6.09 16.68
CA LEU A 114 -3.46 6.65 16.45
C LEU A 114 -3.48 8.16 16.67
N LYS A 115 -2.84 8.65 17.72
CA LYS A 115 -2.75 10.09 17.99
C LYS A 115 -2.03 10.83 16.86
N GLU A 116 -0.93 10.27 16.35
CA GLU A 116 -0.19 10.84 15.23
C GLU A 116 -1.07 10.92 13.98
N VAL A 117 -1.80 9.85 13.69
CA VAL A 117 -2.68 9.77 12.52
C VAL A 117 -3.88 10.71 12.65
N HIS A 118 -4.46 10.87 13.83
CA HIS A 118 -5.54 11.83 14.07
C HIS A 118 -5.13 13.28 13.81
N ALA A 119 -3.85 13.60 13.98
CA ALA A 119 -3.35 14.96 13.74
C ALA A 119 -3.18 15.28 12.25
N VAL A 120 -3.29 14.29 11.37
CA VAL A 120 -3.12 14.46 9.92
C VAL A 120 -4.29 15.26 9.35
N LYS A 121 -3.99 16.39 8.70
CA LYS A 121 -4.99 17.25 8.05
C LYS A 121 -5.18 16.89 6.59
N THR A 122 -4.07 16.65 5.88
CA THR A 122 -4.08 16.25 4.47
C THR A 122 -3.41 14.88 4.36
N ILE A 123 -4.13 13.90 3.81
CA ILE A 123 -3.64 12.54 3.70
C ILE A 123 -2.66 12.46 2.54
N VAL A 124 -1.40 12.08 2.83
CA VAL A 124 -0.39 11.86 1.81
C VAL A 124 -0.58 10.46 1.24
N PRO A 125 -0.69 10.30 -0.10
CA PRO A 125 -0.78 8.97 -0.69
C PRO A 125 0.57 8.27 -0.71
N HIS A 126 0.53 6.94 -0.86
CA HIS A 126 1.72 6.18 -1.22
C HIS A 126 2.34 6.79 -2.49
N PRO A 127 3.68 6.88 -2.59
CA PRO A 127 4.35 7.55 -3.73
C PRO A 127 3.99 7.04 -5.13
N LEU A 128 3.49 5.80 -5.23
CA LEU A 128 3.01 5.26 -6.52
C LEU A 128 1.75 5.99 -7.01
N PHE A 129 0.98 6.62 -6.13
CA PHE A 129 -0.34 7.14 -6.45
C PHE A 129 -0.39 8.66 -6.50
N LYS A 130 -1.19 9.16 -7.44
CA LYS A 130 -1.56 10.57 -7.53
C LYS A 130 -3.01 10.72 -7.07
N PRO A 131 -3.30 11.59 -6.08
CA PRO A 131 -4.67 11.78 -5.62
C PRO A 131 -5.48 12.56 -6.66
N VAL A 132 -6.71 12.10 -6.89
CA VAL A 132 -7.67 12.73 -7.81
C VAL A 132 -9.04 12.81 -7.14
N ALA A 133 -9.90 13.71 -7.62
CA ALA A 133 -11.28 13.77 -7.14
C ALA A 133 -12.02 12.50 -7.53
N GLY A 134 -12.93 12.04 -6.70
CA GLY A 134 -13.76 10.86 -7.00
C GLY A 134 -14.25 10.16 -5.77
N ASP A 135 -15.19 9.23 -5.99
CA ASP A 135 -15.77 8.39 -4.95
C ASP A 135 -14.81 7.28 -4.52
N ILE A 136 -15.18 6.52 -3.48
CA ILE A 136 -14.44 5.33 -3.07
C ILE A 136 -14.28 4.42 -4.30
N GLU A 137 -13.08 3.88 -4.46
CA GLU A 137 -12.74 3.07 -5.64
C GLU A 137 -13.64 1.84 -5.77
N SER A 138 -13.97 1.47 -6.99
CA SER A 138 -14.88 0.35 -7.29
C SER A 138 -14.34 -1.01 -6.83
N TRP A 139 -13.03 -1.14 -6.70
CA TRP A 139 -12.39 -2.39 -6.24
C TRP A 139 -12.40 -2.52 -4.72
N GLU A 140 -12.75 -1.46 -3.98
CA GLU A 140 -12.83 -1.52 -2.52
C GLU A 140 -14.08 -2.30 -2.10
N ILE A 141 -13.91 -3.25 -1.21
CA ILE A 141 -15.03 -4.02 -0.63
C ILE A 141 -15.47 -3.32 0.65
N ILE A 142 -16.63 -2.71 0.59
CA ILE A 142 -17.19 -1.96 1.71
C ILE A 142 -17.97 -2.87 2.64
#